data_9cd346747436bc826293c3739b78fb9c
#
_entry.id   9cd346747436bc826293c3739b78fb9c
#
_cell.length_a   1.000
_cell.length_b   1.000
_cell.length_c   1.000
_cell.angle_alpha   90.00
_cell.angle_beta   90.00
_cell.angle_gamma   90.00
#
_symmetry.space_group_name_H-M   'P 1'
#
loop_
_entity.id
_entity.type
_entity.pdbx_description
1 polymer ?
#
loop_
_entity_poly.entity_id
_entity_poly.type
_entity_poly.pdbx_seq_one_letter_code
_entity_poly.pdbx_strand_id
1 'polypeptide(L)'
;MLKDMAAYEQLSRSIEKSVRSLCEGKRVGIAFSGGMDSGLVAALASRYARSVTCYTCGTDDSFDVAAGKELAEKLDLPWVHCRISEDDIEDDIRELILATGVSDPLTISYDLQLFCVCKEAKERIILT
;
A
#
# COMPACT_ATOMS: atom_id res chain seq x y z
N MET A 1 23.19 -11.84 -21.07
CA MET A 1 22.13 -12.82 -20.75
C MET A 1 22.38 -13.56 -19.43
N LEU A 2 23.44 -14.33 -19.24
CA LEU A 2 23.71 -15.02 -17.95
C LEU A 2 23.99 -14.08 -16.77
N LYS A 3 24.69 -12.94 -17.01
CA LYS A 3 24.92 -11.91 -15.98
C LYS A 3 23.64 -11.22 -15.56
N ASP A 4 22.73 -11.00 -16.50
CA ASP A 4 21.43 -10.38 -16.24
C ASP A 4 20.54 -11.32 -15.40
N MET A 5 20.53 -12.62 -15.70
CA MET A 5 19.82 -13.63 -14.91
C MET A 5 20.29 -13.65 -13.46
N ALA A 6 21.60 -13.62 -13.19
CA ALA A 6 22.14 -13.57 -11.84
C ALA A 6 21.74 -12.28 -11.09
N ALA A 7 21.71 -11.15 -11.78
CA ALA A 7 21.27 -9.87 -11.22
C ALA A 7 19.77 -9.90 -10.85
N TYR A 8 18.92 -10.46 -11.72
CA TYR A 8 17.48 -10.65 -11.44
C TYR A 8 17.24 -11.56 -10.23
N GLU A 9 17.95 -12.69 -10.14
CA GLU A 9 17.83 -13.58 -9.00
C GLU A 9 18.26 -12.90 -7.69
N GLN A 10 19.36 -12.13 -7.73
CA GLN A 10 19.84 -11.40 -6.56
C GLN A 10 18.83 -10.33 -6.12
N LEU A 11 18.26 -9.57 -7.07
CA LEU A 11 17.24 -8.57 -6.80
C LEU A 11 15.98 -9.23 -6.20
N SER A 12 15.49 -10.28 -6.82
CA SER A 12 14.32 -11.02 -6.34
C SER A 12 14.50 -11.52 -4.92
N ARG A 13 15.64 -12.14 -4.61
CA ARG A 13 15.97 -12.61 -3.25
C ARG A 13 16.06 -11.46 -2.25
N SER A 14 16.59 -10.31 -2.67
CA SER A 14 16.71 -9.14 -1.80
C SER A 14 15.36 -8.53 -1.46
N ILE A 15 14.47 -8.40 -2.44
CA ILE A 15 13.10 -7.93 -2.24
C ILE A 15 12.34 -8.90 -1.31
N GLU A 16 12.38 -10.20 -1.62
CA GLU A 16 11.71 -11.22 -0.81
C GLU A 16 12.20 -11.22 0.63
N LYS A 17 13.51 -11.14 0.85
CA LYS A 17 14.12 -11.05 2.17
C LYS A 17 13.66 -9.80 2.93
N SER A 18 13.58 -8.65 2.26
CA SER A 18 13.13 -7.40 2.86
C SER A 18 11.67 -7.49 3.29
N VAL A 19 10.78 -7.90 2.40
CA VAL A 19 9.36 -8.05 2.71
C VAL A 19 9.16 -9.05 3.84
N ARG A 20 9.79 -10.22 3.77
CA ARG A 20 9.73 -11.25 4.80
C ARG A 20 10.14 -10.70 6.17
N SER A 21 11.27 -9.99 6.27
CA SER A 21 11.76 -9.44 7.54
C SER A 21 10.80 -8.47 8.20
N LEU A 22 10.00 -7.76 7.40
CA LEU A 22 9.02 -6.79 7.88
C LEU A 22 7.71 -7.45 8.34
N CYS A 23 7.26 -8.50 7.65
CA CYS A 23 5.90 -9.04 7.80
C CYS A 23 5.80 -10.43 8.43
N GLU A 24 6.90 -11.20 8.54
CA GLU A 24 6.85 -12.60 8.98
C GLU A 24 6.14 -12.76 10.33
N GLY A 25 5.07 -13.56 10.32
CA GLY A 25 4.24 -13.86 11.48
C GLY A 25 3.37 -12.70 12.00
N LYS A 26 3.39 -11.55 11.32
CA LYS A 26 2.66 -10.33 11.73
C LYS A 26 1.39 -10.13 10.93
N ARG A 27 0.50 -9.30 11.44
CA ARG A 27 -0.64 -8.77 10.69
C ARG A 27 -0.19 -7.48 10.03
N VAL A 28 -0.33 -7.37 8.72
CA VAL A 28 0.13 -6.22 7.95
C VAL A 28 -0.96 -5.69 7.02
N GLY A 29 -1.02 -4.38 6.88
CA GLY A 29 -1.73 -3.69 5.82
C GLY A 29 -0.78 -3.37 4.67
N ILE A 30 -1.29 -3.24 3.48
CA ILE A 30 -0.55 -2.82 2.29
C ILE A 30 -1.23 -1.58 1.72
N ALA A 31 -0.50 -0.48 1.54
CA ALA A 31 -0.94 0.64 0.71
C ALA A 31 -0.91 0.17 -0.75
N PHE A 32 -2.09 -0.02 -1.34
CA PHE A 32 -2.28 -0.87 -2.51
C PHE A 32 -2.95 -0.11 -3.65
N SER A 33 -2.20 0.22 -4.68
CA SER A 33 -2.70 0.94 -5.87
C SER A 33 -3.22 0.01 -6.98
N GLY A 34 -3.04 -1.30 -6.84
CA GLY A 34 -3.30 -2.25 -7.94
C GLY A 34 -2.22 -2.25 -9.02
N GLY A 35 -1.15 -1.48 -8.85
CA GLY A 35 0.03 -1.51 -9.71
C GLY A 35 0.96 -2.69 -9.41
N MET A 36 1.96 -2.88 -10.28
CA MET A 36 2.88 -4.02 -10.21
C MET A 36 3.69 -4.05 -8.90
N ASP A 37 4.17 -2.90 -8.43
CA ASP A 37 5.04 -2.84 -7.25
C ASP A 37 4.27 -3.21 -5.98
N SER A 38 3.12 -2.57 -5.74
CA SER A 38 2.26 -2.89 -4.60
C SER A 38 1.71 -4.32 -4.68
N GLY A 39 1.43 -4.81 -5.89
CA GLY A 39 1.02 -6.19 -6.15
C GLY A 39 2.10 -7.20 -5.78
N LEU A 40 3.37 -6.92 -6.13
CA LEU A 40 4.51 -7.76 -5.76
C LEU A 40 4.68 -7.81 -4.23
N VAL A 41 4.61 -6.65 -3.56
CA VAL A 41 4.70 -6.58 -2.10
C VAL A 41 3.58 -7.39 -1.44
N ALA A 42 2.34 -7.24 -1.92
CA ALA A 42 1.19 -7.98 -1.40
C ALA A 42 1.33 -9.50 -1.60
N ALA A 43 1.73 -9.93 -2.79
CA ALA A 43 1.95 -11.34 -3.11
C ALA A 43 3.09 -11.97 -2.27
N LEU A 44 4.16 -11.24 -2.02
CA LEU A 44 5.24 -11.71 -1.16
C LEU A 44 4.82 -11.71 0.31
N ALA A 45 4.16 -10.66 0.79
CA ALA A 45 3.69 -10.57 2.16
C ALA A 45 2.71 -11.70 2.50
N SER A 46 1.82 -12.07 1.56
CA SER A 46 0.85 -13.15 1.77
C SER A 46 1.48 -14.53 2.06
N ARG A 47 2.75 -14.72 1.67
CA ARG A 47 3.49 -15.97 1.91
C ARG A 47 4.05 -16.07 3.33
N TYR A 48 4.30 -14.94 4.00
CA TYR A 48 5.06 -14.89 5.25
C TYR A 48 4.29 -14.25 6.41
N ALA A 49 3.37 -13.33 6.11
CA ALA A 49 2.57 -12.66 7.12
C ALA A 49 1.50 -13.60 7.71
N ARG A 50 1.10 -13.31 8.93
CA ARG A 50 -0.04 -13.98 9.56
C ARG A 50 -1.37 -13.62 8.88
N SER A 51 -1.51 -12.36 8.45
CA SER A 51 -2.61 -11.88 7.63
C SER A 51 -2.19 -10.62 6.87
N VAL A 52 -2.77 -10.43 5.69
CA VAL A 52 -2.57 -9.26 4.84
C VAL A 52 -3.92 -8.65 4.52
N THR A 53 -4.02 -7.32 4.60
CA THR A 53 -5.17 -6.55 4.13
C THR A 53 -4.66 -5.48 3.15
N CYS A 54 -5.25 -5.43 1.97
CA CYS A 54 -4.92 -4.43 0.94
C CYS A 54 -5.83 -3.20 1.11
N TYR A 55 -5.25 -2.02 1.20
CA TYR A 55 -5.94 -0.74 1.35
C TYR A 55 -5.69 0.13 0.14
N THR A 56 -6.74 0.49 -0.59
CA THR A 56 -6.64 1.41 -1.72
C THR A 56 -7.38 2.70 -1.42
N CYS A 57 -6.68 3.82 -1.52
CA CYS A 57 -7.23 5.15 -1.28
C CYS A 57 -7.60 5.82 -2.60
N GLY A 58 -8.76 6.47 -2.64
CA GLY A 58 -9.22 7.23 -3.79
C GLY A 58 -10.72 7.51 -3.78
N THR A 59 -11.18 8.22 -4.80
CA THR A 59 -12.60 8.42 -5.08
C THR A 59 -13.23 7.17 -5.69
N ASP A 60 -14.56 7.07 -5.68
CA ASP A 60 -15.29 5.88 -6.17
C ASP A 60 -15.02 5.56 -7.65
N ASP A 61 -14.69 6.56 -8.44
CA ASP A 61 -14.40 6.48 -9.87
C ASP A 61 -12.89 6.43 -10.18
N SER A 62 -12.04 6.35 -9.16
CA SER A 62 -10.59 6.28 -9.32
C SER A 62 -10.17 4.99 -10.01
N PHE A 63 -9.25 5.14 -10.98
CA PHE A 63 -8.63 3.99 -11.65
C PHE A 63 -7.92 3.06 -10.66
N ASP A 64 -7.20 3.62 -9.69
CA ASP A 64 -6.46 2.83 -8.69
C ASP A 64 -7.40 2.01 -7.81
N VAL A 65 -8.59 2.55 -7.49
CA VAL A 65 -9.61 1.82 -6.70
C VAL A 65 -10.12 0.61 -7.48
N ALA A 66 -10.44 0.79 -8.76
CA ALA A 66 -10.88 -0.31 -9.62
C ALA A 66 -9.77 -1.37 -9.80
N ALA A 67 -8.55 -0.93 -10.12
CA ALA A 67 -7.39 -1.81 -10.32
C ALA A 67 -6.99 -2.54 -9.03
N GLY A 68 -7.02 -1.83 -7.88
CA GLY A 68 -6.71 -2.40 -6.57
C GLY A 68 -7.69 -3.50 -6.19
N LYS A 69 -8.98 -3.26 -6.38
CA LYS A 69 -10.02 -4.27 -6.14
C LYS A 69 -9.80 -5.52 -6.99
N GLU A 70 -9.63 -5.34 -8.31
CA GLU A 70 -9.44 -6.44 -9.25
C GLU A 70 -8.18 -7.28 -8.91
N LEU A 71 -7.06 -6.61 -8.60
CA LEU A 71 -5.83 -7.33 -8.27
C LEU A 71 -5.91 -8.04 -6.92
N ALA A 72 -6.54 -7.43 -5.91
CA ALA A 72 -6.74 -8.06 -4.61
C ALA A 72 -7.62 -9.32 -4.73
N GLU A 73 -8.67 -9.30 -5.55
CA GLU A 73 -9.49 -10.46 -5.88
C GLU A 73 -8.65 -11.57 -6.55
N LYS A 74 -7.78 -11.23 -7.50
CA LYS A 74 -6.88 -12.20 -8.16
C LYS A 74 -5.86 -12.82 -7.20
N LEU A 75 -5.44 -12.08 -6.18
CA LEU A 75 -4.52 -12.55 -5.14
C LEU A 75 -5.22 -13.26 -3.98
N ASP A 76 -6.54 -13.31 -3.98
CA ASP A 76 -7.38 -13.83 -2.89
C ASP A 76 -7.05 -13.17 -1.53
N LEU A 77 -6.90 -11.83 -1.56
CA LEU A 77 -6.58 -11.03 -0.38
C LEU A 77 -7.74 -10.10 0.01
N PRO A 78 -7.99 -9.90 1.31
CA PRO A 78 -8.92 -8.90 1.81
C PRO A 78 -8.57 -7.51 1.28
N TRP A 79 -9.59 -6.78 0.82
CA TRP A 79 -9.44 -5.45 0.26
C TRP A 79 -10.37 -4.45 0.93
N VAL A 80 -9.87 -3.26 1.19
CA VAL A 80 -10.58 -2.14 1.80
C VAL A 80 -10.40 -0.90 0.94
N HIS A 81 -11.50 -0.23 0.63
CA HIS A 81 -11.50 1.07 -0.02
C HIS A 81 -11.46 2.18 1.03
N CYS A 82 -10.33 2.89 1.10
CA CYS A 82 -10.20 4.13 1.88
C CYS A 82 -10.73 5.29 1.03
N ARG A 83 -12.00 5.62 1.22
CA ARG A 83 -12.69 6.60 0.37
C ARG A 83 -12.23 8.02 0.70
N ILE A 84 -11.86 8.77 -0.33
CA ILE A 84 -11.73 10.24 -0.25
C ILE A 84 -13.02 10.86 -0.76
N SER A 85 -13.64 11.71 0.05
CA SER A 85 -14.80 12.50 -0.34
C SER A 85 -14.44 13.98 -0.45
N GLU A 86 -15.19 14.73 -1.28
CA GLU A 86 -15.00 16.18 -1.40
C GLU A 86 -15.32 16.90 -0.07
N ASP A 87 -16.24 16.33 0.71
CA ASP A 87 -16.67 16.92 1.99
C ASP A 87 -15.60 16.79 3.08
N ASP A 88 -14.81 15.71 3.06
CA ASP A 88 -13.85 15.39 4.13
C ASP A 88 -12.40 15.79 3.78
N ILE A 89 -12.09 16.06 2.51
CA ILE A 89 -10.72 16.26 2.03
C ILE A 89 -10.01 17.44 2.73
N GLU A 90 -10.73 18.53 3.04
CA GLU A 90 -10.13 19.67 3.73
C GLU A 90 -9.71 19.31 5.17
N ASP A 91 -10.52 18.54 5.86
CA ASP A 91 -10.22 18.07 7.20
C ASP A 91 -9.08 17.06 7.20
N ASP A 92 -9.05 16.13 6.25
CA ASP A 92 -7.95 15.18 6.07
C ASP A 92 -6.61 15.88 5.79
N ILE A 93 -6.60 16.91 4.93
CA ILE A 93 -5.41 17.73 4.66
C ILE A 93 -4.97 18.46 5.92
N ARG A 94 -5.89 19.04 6.67
CA ARG A 94 -5.59 19.74 7.94
C ARG A 94 -4.97 18.79 8.96
N GLU A 95 -5.55 17.62 9.14
CA GLU A 95 -5.03 16.60 10.04
C GLU A 95 -3.65 16.12 9.61
N LEU A 96 -3.42 15.89 8.31
CA LEU A 96 -2.13 15.53 7.76
C LEU A 96 -1.06 16.58 8.07
N ILE A 97 -1.36 17.85 7.84
CA ILE A 97 -0.44 18.96 8.13
C ILE A 97 -0.11 19.02 9.63
N LEU A 98 -1.11 18.87 10.50
CA LEU A 98 -0.92 18.88 11.95
C LEU A 98 -0.08 17.69 12.42
N ALA A 99 -0.27 16.52 11.81
CA ALA A 99 0.45 15.30 12.19
C ALA A 99 1.92 15.30 11.71
N THR A 100 2.19 15.87 10.54
CA THR A 100 3.51 15.76 9.87
C THR A 100 4.32 17.05 9.87
N GLY A 101 3.65 18.21 10.01
CA GLY A 101 4.28 19.53 9.82
C GLY A 101 4.55 19.89 8.35
N VAL A 102 4.16 19.04 7.41
CA VAL A 102 4.34 19.27 5.97
C VAL A 102 3.30 20.28 5.50
N SER A 103 3.75 21.32 4.76
CA SER A 103 2.87 22.36 4.21
C SER A 103 3.05 22.57 2.70
N ASP A 104 3.95 21.83 2.08
CA ASP A 104 4.16 21.88 0.63
C ASP A 104 3.04 21.14 -0.10
N PRO A 105 2.31 21.78 -1.03
CA PRO A 105 1.16 21.18 -1.69
C PRO A 105 1.46 19.90 -2.48
N LEU A 106 2.65 19.80 -3.06
CA LEU A 106 3.06 18.63 -3.82
C LEU A 106 3.25 17.42 -2.89
N THR A 107 3.95 17.60 -1.79
CA THR A 107 4.14 16.57 -0.77
C THR A 107 2.80 16.15 -0.15
N ILE A 108 1.93 17.11 0.17
CA ILE A 108 0.58 16.82 0.68
C ILE A 108 -0.19 15.93 -0.29
N SER A 109 -0.12 16.20 -1.60
CA SER A 109 -0.86 15.41 -2.60
C SER A 109 -0.41 13.95 -2.68
N TYR A 110 0.86 13.65 -2.41
CA TYR A 110 1.37 12.28 -2.33
C TYR A 110 1.08 11.63 -0.97
N ASP A 111 1.28 12.36 0.11
CA ASP A 111 1.15 11.81 1.46
C ASP A 111 -0.31 11.60 1.89
N LEU A 112 -1.26 12.34 1.31
CA LEU A 112 -2.66 12.26 1.66
C LEU A 112 -3.23 10.85 1.49
N GLN A 113 -2.88 10.16 0.42
CA GLN A 113 -3.35 8.79 0.18
C GLN A 113 -2.84 7.83 1.25
N LEU A 114 -1.56 7.91 1.59
CA LEU A 114 -0.98 7.08 2.64
C LEU A 114 -1.56 7.43 4.02
N PHE A 115 -1.80 8.70 4.28
CA PHE A 115 -2.43 9.18 5.50
C PHE A 115 -3.85 8.60 5.67
N CYS A 116 -4.68 8.65 4.62
CA CYS A 116 -6.01 8.06 4.63
C CYS A 116 -5.97 6.54 4.85
N VAL A 117 -5.03 5.84 4.20
CA VAL A 117 -4.80 4.41 4.47
C VAL A 117 -4.45 4.18 5.95
N CYS A 118 -3.56 4.98 6.52
CA CYS A 118 -3.18 4.83 7.93
C CYS A 118 -4.33 5.13 8.90
N LYS A 119 -5.25 6.02 8.55
CA LYS A 119 -6.48 6.28 9.36
C LYS A 119 -7.43 5.08 9.38
N GLU A 120 -7.58 4.39 8.25
CA GLU A 120 -8.51 3.25 8.09
C GLU A 120 -7.91 1.92 8.53
N ALA A 121 -6.59 1.77 8.42
CA ALA A 121 -5.91 0.50 8.68
C ALA A 121 -6.03 0.08 10.16
N LYS A 122 -6.33 -1.20 10.35
CA LYS A 122 -6.41 -1.84 11.67
C LYS A 122 -5.07 -2.45 12.09
N GLU A 123 -4.18 -2.60 11.15
CA GLU A 123 -2.83 -3.14 11.34
C GLU A 123 -1.88 -2.04 11.83
N ARG A 124 -0.91 -2.44 12.68
CA ARG A 124 0.13 -1.53 13.18
C ARG A 124 1.31 -1.37 12.22
N ILE A 125 1.35 -2.18 11.18
CA ILE A 125 2.40 -2.19 10.16
C ILE A 125 1.72 -2.03 8.81
N ILE A 126 2.07 -0.97 8.11
CA ILE A 126 1.64 -0.73 6.73
C ILE A 126 2.89 -0.80 5.85
N LEU A 127 2.85 -1.66 4.86
CA LEU A 127 3.86 -1.74 3.80
C LEU A 127 3.44 -0.86 2.62
N THR A 128 4.40 -0.12 2.07
CA THR A 128 4.19 0.80 0.93
C THR A 128 5.17 0.49 -0.20
#